data_b414520b353c964922b32e0ed8df8095
#
_entry.id   b414520b353c964922b32e0ed8df8095
#
_cell.length_a   1.000
_cell.length_b   1.000
_cell.length_c   1.000
_cell.angle_alpha   90.00
_cell.angle_beta   90.00
_cell.angle_gamma   90.00
#
_symmetry.space_group_name_H-M   'P 1'
#
loop_
_entity.id
_entity.type
_entity.pdbx_description
1 polymer ?
#
loop_
_entity_poly.entity_id
_entity_poly.type
_entity_poly.pdbx_seq_one_letter_code
_entity_poly.pdbx_strand_id
1 'polypeptide(L)'
;MKNLIRKLEELLDFGGTRKDITFLIISGTAIVLSLLGISPFPFDMAWIAIVLCGFPIILEAIIGLATEFDIKADVLVSLALIASVCIGEDFAAGEVAFIMQLGGLLEELTVARARAGIEKLVHLTPRIVRVIKEGKENIIPAEKVQVGDILRVLPGEGVPVDGIIISGQTSVNQAVMTGESLPVDKTVGDEVSSGTVNQFGAFEMKASKIGEDSSIQRMIRLIQSADAGKAKIVGIADRWATWIVVIALTAAALTWLISGQIIRLERQL
;
A
#
# COMPACT_ATOMS: atom_id res chain seq x y z
N MET A 1 -16.71 16.93 -17.35
CA MET A 1 -15.37 16.80 -16.81
C MET A 1 -15.25 15.58 -15.88
N LYS A 2 -16.03 15.45 -14.80
CA LYS A 2 -15.98 14.28 -13.88
C LYS A 2 -16.13 12.90 -14.55
N ASN A 3 -17.01 12.75 -15.55
CA ASN A 3 -17.17 11.46 -16.26
C ASN A 3 -15.98 11.09 -17.16
N LEU A 4 -15.26 12.08 -17.68
CA LEU A 4 -14.05 11.84 -18.47
C LEU A 4 -12.90 11.40 -17.56
N ILE A 5 -12.71 12.09 -16.43
CA ILE A 5 -11.68 11.78 -15.43
C ILE A 5 -11.87 10.35 -14.92
N ARG A 6 -13.10 9.97 -14.52
CA ARG A 6 -13.37 8.59 -14.08
C ARG A 6 -13.06 7.53 -15.13
N LYS A 7 -13.33 7.80 -16.42
CA LYS A 7 -12.97 6.86 -17.50
C LYS A 7 -11.46 6.76 -17.71
N LEU A 8 -10.72 7.84 -17.48
CA LEU A 8 -9.26 7.85 -17.57
C LEU A 8 -8.63 7.10 -16.38
N GLU A 9 -9.18 7.26 -15.18
CA GLU A 9 -8.80 6.47 -14.00
C GLU A 9 -9.08 4.97 -14.20
N GLU A 10 -10.27 4.61 -14.69
CA GLU A 10 -10.61 3.22 -15.04
C GLU A 10 -9.65 2.62 -16.08
N LEU A 11 -9.16 3.44 -17.01
CA LEU A 11 -8.19 3.02 -18.03
C LEU A 11 -6.78 2.79 -17.45
N LEU A 12 -6.37 3.62 -16.49
CA LEU A 12 -5.10 3.44 -15.77
C LEU A 12 -5.12 2.19 -14.89
N ASP A 13 -6.21 1.96 -14.16
CA ASP A 13 -6.37 0.80 -13.27
C ASP A 13 -6.63 -0.52 -14.02
N PHE A 14 -6.95 -0.46 -15.32
CA PHE A 14 -7.22 -1.66 -16.11
C PHE A 14 -6.00 -2.57 -16.20
N GLY A 15 -6.12 -3.79 -15.68
CA GLY A 15 -5.07 -4.82 -15.71
C GLY A 15 -4.20 -4.91 -14.45
N GLY A 16 -4.26 -3.92 -13.55
CA GLY A 16 -3.60 -3.93 -12.24
C GLY A 16 -2.09 -4.20 -12.31
N THR A 17 -1.49 -4.56 -11.19
CA THR A 17 -0.05 -4.79 -11.00
C THR A 17 0.60 -5.73 -12.04
N ARG A 18 -0.17 -6.69 -12.61
CA ARG A 18 0.38 -7.59 -13.65
C ARG A 18 0.67 -6.86 -14.95
N LYS A 19 -0.20 -5.92 -15.34
CA LYS A 19 0.01 -5.05 -16.51
C LYS A 19 1.27 -4.20 -16.32
N ASP A 20 1.43 -3.59 -15.14
CA ASP A 20 2.54 -2.71 -14.84
C ASP A 20 3.88 -3.45 -14.86
N ILE A 21 3.93 -4.66 -14.32
CA ILE A 21 5.10 -5.54 -14.42
C ILE A 21 5.41 -5.86 -15.90
N THR A 22 4.39 -6.18 -16.70
CA THR A 22 4.59 -6.50 -18.10
C THR A 22 5.11 -5.29 -18.89
N PHE A 23 4.53 -4.12 -18.65
CA PHE A 23 4.96 -2.86 -19.27
C PHE A 23 6.40 -2.51 -18.88
N LEU A 24 6.76 -2.69 -17.61
CA LEU A 24 8.13 -2.48 -17.15
C LEU A 24 9.15 -3.43 -17.81
N ILE A 25 8.83 -4.71 -17.94
CA ILE A 25 9.72 -5.67 -18.61
C ILE A 25 9.94 -5.28 -20.06
N ILE A 26 8.86 -4.94 -20.79
CA ILE A 26 8.94 -4.52 -22.20
C ILE A 26 9.75 -3.21 -22.31
N SER A 27 9.43 -2.22 -21.47
CA SER A 27 10.10 -0.92 -21.48
C SER A 27 11.57 -1.03 -21.10
N GLY A 28 11.91 -1.82 -20.08
CA GLY A 28 13.29 -2.06 -19.69
C GLY A 28 14.11 -2.72 -20.79
N THR A 29 13.51 -3.70 -21.49
CA THR A 29 14.15 -4.33 -22.65
C THR A 29 14.37 -3.32 -23.77
N ALA A 30 13.38 -2.46 -24.04
CA ALA A 30 13.47 -1.42 -25.06
C ALA A 30 14.55 -0.37 -24.73
N ILE A 31 14.67 0.04 -23.48
CA ILE A 31 15.74 0.97 -23.02
C ILE A 31 17.13 0.34 -23.22
N VAL A 32 17.31 -0.94 -22.88
CA VAL A 32 18.58 -1.64 -23.08
C VAL A 32 18.92 -1.73 -24.58
N LEU A 33 17.95 -1.99 -25.45
CA LEU A 33 18.16 -2.02 -26.90
C LEU A 33 18.51 -0.63 -27.45
N SER A 34 17.85 0.41 -26.97
CA SER A 34 18.15 1.81 -27.30
C SER A 34 19.59 2.17 -26.88
N LEU A 35 20.00 1.82 -25.67
CA LEU A 35 21.37 2.05 -25.17
C LEU A 35 22.43 1.34 -26.02
N LEU A 36 22.13 0.16 -26.56
CA LEU A 36 23.02 -0.58 -27.45
C LEU A 36 23.00 -0.11 -28.90
N GLY A 37 22.16 0.91 -29.21
CA GLY A 37 21.99 1.43 -30.58
C GLY A 37 21.31 0.44 -31.54
N ILE A 38 20.59 -0.57 -30.99
CA ILE A 38 19.89 -1.57 -31.78
C ILE A 38 18.45 -1.10 -32.00
N SER A 39 18.19 -0.54 -33.18
CA SER A 39 16.85 -0.08 -33.56
C SER A 39 16.38 -0.84 -34.80
N PRO A 40 15.54 -1.88 -34.65
CA PRO A 40 14.94 -2.59 -35.79
C PRO A 40 13.85 -1.77 -36.50
N PHE A 41 13.43 -0.65 -35.90
CA PHE A 41 12.43 0.26 -36.41
C PHE A 41 13.04 1.62 -36.82
N PRO A 42 12.33 2.46 -37.59
CA PRO A 42 12.80 3.78 -38.00
C PRO A 42 12.81 4.84 -36.86
N PHE A 43 12.46 4.43 -35.63
CA PHE A 43 12.44 5.27 -34.43
C PHE A 43 13.28 4.61 -33.32
N ASP A 44 13.69 5.41 -32.34
CA ASP A 44 14.43 4.92 -31.18
C ASP A 44 13.56 3.98 -30.34
N MET A 45 14.15 2.87 -29.86
CA MET A 45 13.44 1.90 -29.02
C MET A 45 12.95 2.50 -27.69
N ALA A 46 13.57 3.59 -27.23
CA ALA A 46 13.12 4.33 -26.03
C ALA A 46 11.67 4.83 -26.13
N TRP A 47 11.15 5.05 -27.36
CA TRP A 47 9.74 5.41 -27.55
C TRP A 47 8.75 4.38 -26.99
N ILE A 48 9.13 3.12 -26.94
CA ILE A 48 8.29 2.09 -26.30
C ILE A 48 8.14 2.37 -24.80
N ALA A 49 9.24 2.75 -24.13
CA ALA A 49 9.20 3.12 -22.73
C ALA A 49 8.45 4.43 -22.48
N ILE A 50 8.64 5.44 -23.35
CA ILE A 50 7.90 6.70 -23.28
C ILE A 50 6.40 6.47 -23.37
N VAL A 51 5.95 5.60 -24.27
CA VAL A 51 4.52 5.32 -24.44
C VAL A 51 3.98 4.47 -23.30
N LEU A 52 4.66 3.37 -22.94
CA LEU A 52 4.14 2.42 -21.96
C LEU A 52 4.24 2.94 -20.50
N CYS A 53 5.31 3.66 -20.17
CA CYS A 53 5.55 4.17 -18.83
C CYS A 53 5.29 5.68 -18.73
N GLY A 54 5.69 6.46 -19.72
CA GLY A 54 5.55 7.94 -19.68
C GLY A 54 4.11 8.42 -19.86
N PHE A 55 3.32 7.79 -20.73
CA PHE A 55 1.93 8.18 -20.92
C PHE A 55 1.07 8.05 -19.66
N PRO A 56 1.12 6.96 -18.88
CA PRO A 56 0.45 6.89 -17.58
C PRO A 56 0.83 8.03 -16.63
N ILE A 57 2.12 8.34 -16.48
CA ILE A 57 2.62 9.39 -15.60
C ILE A 57 2.07 10.77 -16.02
N ILE A 58 2.08 11.07 -17.31
CA ILE A 58 1.53 12.32 -17.84
C ILE A 58 0.02 12.40 -17.58
N LEU A 59 -0.68 11.29 -17.74
CA LEU A 59 -2.12 11.22 -17.52
C LEU A 59 -2.48 11.42 -16.04
N GLU A 60 -1.75 10.79 -15.13
CA GLU A 60 -1.89 10.98 -13.67
C GLU A 60 -1.61 12.42 -13.26
N ALA A 61 -0.55 13.04 -13.80
CA ALA A 61 -0.25 14.45 -13.56
C ALA A 61 -1.39 15.38 -14.01
N ILE A 62 -1.98 15.12 -15.19
CA ILE A 62 -3.11 15.91 -15.72
C ILE A 62 -4.35 15.72 -14.83
N ILE A 63 -4.66 14.47 -14.42
CA ILE A 63 -5.78 14.17 -13.54
C ILE A 63 -5.59 14.86 -12.18
N GLY A 64 -4.43 14.72 -11.55
CA GLY A 64 -4.13 15.35 -10.27
C GLY A 64 -4.24 16.87 -10.31
N LEU A 65 -3.71 17.49 -11.35
CA LEU A 65 -3.81 18.94 -11.55
C LEU A 65 -5.26 19.42 -11.79
N ALA A 66 -6.06 18.62 -12.48
CA ALA A 66 -7.46 18.96 -12.80
C ALA A 66 -8.43 18.71 -11.63
N THR A 67 -8.14 17.79 -10.72
CA THR A 67 -9.04 17.39 -9.63
C THR A 67 -8.73 18.10 -8.31
N GLU A 68 -7.46 18.18 -7.94
CA GLU A 68 -7.04 18.61 -6.59
C GLU A 68 -6.19 19.90 -6.62
N PHE A 69 -5.84 20.41 -7.80
CA PHE A 69 -4.83 21.49 -7.97
C PHE A 69 -3.50 21.15 -7.29
N ASP A 70 -3.21 19.85 -7.17
CA ASP A 70 -2.05 19.32 -6.46
C ASP A 70 -0.87 19.22 -7.42
N ILE A 71 0.11 20.10 -7.24
CA ILE A 71 1.35 20.11 -8.03
C ILE A 71 2.30 19.11 -7.37
N LYS A 72 2.13 17.83 -7.69
CA LYS A 72 3.02 16.76 -7.25
C LYS A 72 4.28 16.65 -8.12
N ALA A 73 5.21 15.80 -7.69
CA ALA A 73 6.42 15.48 -8.44
C ALA A 73 6.11 15.01 -9.88
N ASP A 74 4.97 14.33 -10.08
CA ASP A 74 4.52 13.82 -11.38
C ASP A 74 4.34 14.91 -12.43
N VAL A 75 3.93 16.12 -12.03
CA VAL A 75 3.84 17.29 -12.93
C VAL A 75 5.22 17.71 -13.42
N LEU A 76 6.22 17.74 -12.53
CA LEU A 76 7.59 18.10 -12.91
C LEU A 76 8.21 17.04 -13.82
N VAL A 77 7.99 15.77 -13.50
CA VAL A 77 8.45 14.64 -14.31
C VAL A 77 7.79 14.67 -15.69
N SER A 78 6.48 14.90 -15.75
CA SER A 78 5.75 15.02 -17.02
C SER A 78 6.27 16.16 -17.89
N LEU A 79 6.57 17.32 -17.30
CA LEU A 79 7.21 18.44 -17.98
C LEU A 79 8.60 18.08 -18.51
N ALA A 80 9.41 17.39 -17.69
CA ALA A 80 10.74 16.93 -18.08
C ALA A 80 10.67 15.93 -19.24
N LEU A 81 9.74 14.96 -19.18
CA LEU A 81 9.51 14.00 -20.28
C LEU A 81 9.15 14.71 -21.58
N ILE A 82 8.18 15.61 -21.54
CA ILE A 82 7.76 16.38 -22.72
C ILE A 82 8.92 17.23 -23.27
N ALA A 83 9.66 17.90 -22.39
CA ALA A 83 10.81 18.70 -22.80
C ALA A 83 11.90 17.84 -23.44
N SER A 84 12.25 16.70 -22.87
CA SER A 84 13.25 15.76 -23.42
C SER A 84 12.86 15.30 -24.81
N VAL A 85 11.61 14.92 -25.01
CA VAL A 85 11.10 14.54 -26.35
C VAL A 85 11.17 15.72 -27.33
N CYS A 86 10.82 16.95 -26.91
CA CYS A 86 10.85 18.12 -27.76
C CYS A 86 12.28 18.53 -28.24
N ILE A 87 13.30 18.23 -27.42
CA ILE A 87 14.69 18.48 -27.79
C ILE A 87 15.37 17.30 -28.49
N GLY A 88 14.65 16.17 -28.66
CA GLY A 88 15.16 14.99 -29.35
C GLY A 88 15.98 14.03 -28.47
N GLU A 89 15.91 14.18 -27.15
CA GLU A 89 16.58 13.31 -26.18
C GLU A 89 15.65 12.14 -25.77
N ASP A 90 15.29 11.32 -26.75
CA ASP A 90 14.30 10.22 -26.59
C ASP A 90 14.74 9.20 -25.56
N PHE A 91 16.04 8.86 -25.53
CA PHE A 91 16.58 7.91 -24.56
C PHE A 91 16.39 8.42 -23.13
N ALA A 92 16.75 9.69 -22.86
CA ALA A 92 16.60 10.29 -21.53
C ALA A 92 15.13 10.33 -21.08
N ALA A 93 14.22 10.65 -21.99
CA ALA A 93 12.78 10.60 -21.70
C ALA A 93 12.30 9.19 -21.34
N GLY A 94 12.69 8.18 -22.13
CA GLY A 94 12.34 6.80 -21.87
C GLY A 94 12.90 6.26 -20.55
N GLU A 95 14.16 6.57 -20.25
CA GLU A 95 14.83 6.17 -19.01
C GLU A 95 14.13 6.76 -17.78
N VAL A 96 13.83 8.06 -17.79
CA VAL A 96 13.10 8.72 -16.68
C VAL A 96 11.73 8.12 -16.49
N ALA A 97 10.97 7.90 -17.57
CA ALA A 97 9.66 7.26 -17.51
C ALA A 97 9.74 5.85 -16.89
N PHE A 98 10.71 5.06 -17.33
CA PHE A 98 10.92 3.70 -16.81
C PHE A 98 11.28 3.69 -15.32
N ILE A 99 12.23 4.56 -14.89
CA ILE A 99 12.66 4.62 -13.47
C ILE A 99 11.51 5.06 -12.58
N MET A 100 10.72 6.05 -13.00
CA MET A 100 9.56 6.51 -12.24
C MET A 100 8.50 5.42 -12.10
N GLN A 101 8.14 4.73 -13.17
CA GLN A 101 7.18 3.63 -13.12
C GLN A 101 7.68 2.47 -12.27
N LEU A 102 8.98 2.16 -12.33
CA LEU A 102 9.60 1.14 -11.46
C LEU A 102 9.50 1.54 -9.99
N GLY A 103 9.77 2.81 -9.67
CA GLY A 103 9.64 3.35 -8.32
C GLY A 103 8.22 3.22 -7.77
N GLY A 104 7.22 3.63 -8.56
CA GLY A 104 5.79 3.52 -8.20
C GLY A 104 5.36 2.06 -7.95
N LEU A 105 5.77 1.14 -8.85
CA LEU A 105 5.46 -0.29 -8.66
C LEU A 105 6.10 -0.86 -7.38
N LEU A 106 7.35 -0.50 -7.07
CA LEU A 106 8.03 -0.95 -5.84
C LEU A 106 7.33 -0.40 -4.59
N GLU A 107 6.88 0.85 -4.63
CA GLU A 107 6.09 1.46 -3.56
C GLU A 107 4.76 0.72 -3.36
N GLU A 108 3.99 0.50 -4.44
CA GLU A 108 2.72 -0.24 -4.40
C GLU A 108 2.90 -1.65 -3.81
N LEU A 109 3.89 -2.41 -4.28
CA LEU A 109 4.19 -3.75 -3.77
C LEU A 109 4.59 -3.74 -2.29
N THR A 110 5.32 -2.71 -1.85
CA THR A 110 5.73 -2.57 -0.45
C THR A 110 4.54 -2.29 0.45
N VAL A 111 3.66 -1.36 0.04
CA VAL A 111 2.43 -1.03 0.76
C VAL A 111 1.48 -2.24 0.79
N ALA A 112 1.31 -2.95 -0.35
CA ALA A 112 0.47 -4.14 -0.43
C ALA A 112 0.96 -5.25 0.52
N ARG A 113 2.28 -5.48 0.60
CA ARG A 113 2.86 -6.45 1.55
C ARG A 113 2.62 -6.07 3.01
N ALA A 114 2.75 -4.80 3.35
CA ALA A 114 2.46 -4.32 4.69
C ALA A 114 0.99 -4.54 5.07
N ARG A 115 0.05 -4.22 4.16
CA ARG A 115 -1.40 -4.45 4.36
C ARG A 115 -1.77 -5.93 4.49
N ALA A 116 -1.17 -6.80 3.67
CA ALA A 116 -1.41 -8.25 3.74
C ALA A 116 -1.00 -8.85 5.10
N GLY A 117 0.00 -8.28 5.77
CA GLY A 117 0.37 -8.65 7.14
C GLY A 117 -0.76 -8.39 8.14
N ILE A 118 -1.39 -7.22 8.07
CA ILE A 118 -2.52 -6.84 8.93
C ILE A 118 -3.75 -7.71 8.65
N GLU A 119 -4.05 -7.96 7.38
CA GLU A 119 -5.19 -8.77 6.98
C GLU A 119 -5.11 -10.21 7.52
N LYS A 120 -3.91 -10.80 7.53
CA LYS A 120 -3.69 -12.11 8.16
C LYS A 120 -4.04 -12.13 9.64
N LEU A 121 -3.76 -11.04 10.38
CA LEU A 121 -4.11 -10.93 11.80
C LEU A 121 -5.63 -10.89 12.02
N VAL A 122 -6.35 -10.20 11.15
CA VAL A 122 -7.83 -10.13 11.22
C VAL A 122 -8.45 -11.51 11.01
N HIS A 123 -7.87 -12.35 10.16
CA HIS A 123 -8.37 -13.70 9.88
C HIS A 123 -8.12 -14.74 11.00
N LEU A 124 -7.30 -14.42 12.01
CA LEU A 124 -7.06 -15.30 13.14
C LEU A 124 -8.23 -15.36 14.13
N THR A 125 -9.12 -14.38 14.10
CA THR A 125 -10.32 -14.40 14.94
C THR A 125 -11.42 -15.19 14.23
N PRO A 126 -11.97 -16.24 14.86
CA PRO A 126 -13.06 -17.02 14.28
C PRO A 126 -14.31 -16.15 14.13
N ARG A 127 -15.04 -16.32 13.02
CA ARG A 127 -16.28 -15.58 12.77
C ARG A 127 -17.48 -16.10 13.56
N ILE A 128 -17.43 -17.35 13.96
CA ILE A 128 -18.47 -18.05 14.73
C ILE A 128 -17.84 -18.66 15.98
N VAL A 129 -18.60 -18.70 17.06
CA VAL A 129 -18.16 -19.21 18.37
C VAL A 129 -19.22 -20.09 18.99
N ARG A 130 -18.79 -21.02 19.85
CA ARG A 130 -19.66 -21.90 20.64
C ARG A 130 -19.86 -21.28 22.01
N VAL A 131 -21.08 -20.85 22.29
CA VAL A 131 -21.47 -20.30 23.58
C VAL A 131 -22.28 -21.36 24.34
N ILE A 132 -21.95 -21.58 25.60
CA ILE A 132 -22.69 -22.47 26.49
C ILE A 132 -23.67 -21.63 27.31
N LYS A 133 -24.99 -21.89 27.10
CA LYS A 133 -26.09 -21.28 27.88
C LYS A 133 -27.00 -22.37 28.38
N GLU A 134 -27.25 -22.40 29.68
CA GLU A 134 -28.11 -23.39 30.33
C GLU A 134 -27.71 -24.85 30.01
N GLY A 135 -26.42 -25.12 29.92
CA GLY A 135 -25.88 -26.45 29.60
C GLY A 135 -26.01 -26.86 28.13
N LYS A 136 -26.53 -25.99 27.26
CA LYS A 136 -26.64 -26.24 25.81
C LYS A 136 -25.60 -25.40 25.06
N GLU A 137 -25.01 -26.04 24.05
CA GLU A 137 -24.08 -25.39 23.15
C GLU A 137 -24.82 -24.72 21.98
N ASN A 138 -24.59 -23.42 21.79
CA ASN A 138 -25.17 -22.62 20.70
C ASN A 138 -24.05 -21.99 19.88
N ILE A 139 -24.16 -22.05 18.56
CA ILE A 139 -23.21 -21.42 17.65
C ILE A 139 -23.77 -20.03 17.30
N ILE A 140 -22.98 -18.98 17.61
CA ILE A 140 -23.35 -17.60 17.31
C ILE A 140 -22.19 -16.87 16.59
N PRO A 141 -22.45 -15.77 15.86
CA PRO A 141 -21.41 -14.88 15.38
C PRO A 141 -20.56 -14.33 16.54
N ALA A 142 -19.24 -14.25 16.36
CA ALA A 142 -18.32 -13.76 17.40
C ALA A 142 -18.65 -12.33 17.87
N GLU A 143 -19.21 -11.51 16.98
CA GLU A 143 -19.65 -10.13 17.26
C GLU A 143 -20.81 -10.06 18.29
N LYS A 144 -21.54 -11.16 18.48
CA LYS A 144 -22.67 -11.24 19.42
C LYS A 144 -22.30 -11.75 20.82
N VAL A 145 -21.02 -12.09 21.02
CA VAL A 145 -20.51 -12.50 22.34
C VAL A 145 -20.57 -11.34 23.31
N GLN A 146 -20.96 -11.63 24.55
CA GLN A 146 -21.01 -10.65 25.63
C GLN A 146 -19.98 -10.99 26.72
N VAL A 147 -19.52 -9.96 27.43
CA VAL A 147 -18.66 -10.18 28.61
C VAL A 147 -19.39 -11.06 29.61
N GLY A 148 -18.71 -12.11 30.07
CA GLY A 148 -19.28 -13.09 30.97
C GLY A 148 -19.88 -14.35 30.30
N ASP A 149 -20.06 -14.36 28.98
CA ASP A 149 -20.47 -15.57 28.27
C ASP A 149 -19.41 -16.68 28.44
N ILE A 150 -19.89 -17.92 28.54
CA ILE A 150 -19.03 -19.11 28.61
C ILE A 150 -18.86 -19.64 27.17
N LEU A 151 -17.62 -19.72 26.72
CA LEU A 151 -17.27 -20.15 25.37
C LEU A 151 -16.51 -21.48 25.45
N ARG A 152 -16.81 -22.42 24.54
CA ARG A 152 -16.02 -23.63 24.32
C ARG A 152 -15.12 -23.47 23.11
N VAL A 153 -13.83 -23.74 23.28
CA VAL A 153 -12.81 -23.70 22.23
C VAL A 153 -12.22 -25.09 22.03
N LEU A 154 -12.35 -25.62 20.82
CA LEU A 154 -11.87 -26.95 20.45
C LEU A 154 -10.42 -26.89 19.93
N PRO A 155 -9.69 -28.01 19.90
CA PRO A 155 -8.37 -28.09 19.30
C PRO A 155 -8.39 -27.65 17.84
N GLY A 156 -7.40 -26.84 17.45
CA GLY A 156 -7.28 -26.24 16.12
C GLY A 156 -8.07 -24.94 15.92
N GLU A 157 -8.91 -24.55 16.90
CA GLU A 157 -9.69 -23.32 16.79
C GLU A 157 -8.94 -22.11 17.36
N GLY A 158 -9.20 -20.95 16.76
CA GLY A 158 -8.76 -19.66 17.30
C GLY A 158 -9.56 -19.26 18.54
N VAL A 159 -8.91 -18.64 19.49
CA VAL A 159 -9.55 -18.03 20.66
C VAL A 159 -10.27 -16.74 20.21
N PRO A 160 -11.60 -16.67 20.34
CA PRO A 160 -12.38 -15.59 19.71
C PRO A 160 -12.29 -14.26 20.44
N VAL A 161 -12.19 -14.27 21.76
CA VAL A 161 -12.17 -13.11 22.65
C VAL A 161 -11.19 -13.35 23.79
N ASP A 162 -10.81 -12.32 24.54
CA ASP A 162 -10.01 -12.52 25.73
C ASP A 162 -10.88 -13.11 26.86
N GLY A 163 -10.31 -13.99 27.65
CA GLY A 163 -11.03 -14.61 28.75
C GLY A 163 -10.16 -15.40 29.71
N ILE A 164 -10.82 -16.02 30.69
CA ILE A 164 -10.20 -16.86 31.71
C ILE A 164 -10.74 -18.29 31.57
N ILE A 165 -9.84 -19.27 31.57
CA ILE A 165 -10.21 -20.67 31.51
C ILE A 165 -10.96 -21.06 32.81
N ILE A 166 -12.15 -21.62 32.66
CA ILE A 166 -12.99 -22.08 33.79
C ILE A 166 -13.08 -23.63 33.88
N SER A 167 -12.78 -24.31 32.78
CA SER A 167 -12.82 -25.78 32.72
C SER A 167 -11.89 -26.27 31.62
N GLY A 168 -11.28 -27.42 31.84
CA GLY A 168 -10.37 -28.05 30.88
C GLY A 168 -8.92 -27.63 31.06
N GLN A 169 -8.09 -28.17 30.15
CA GLN A 169 -6.65 -27.86 30.09
C GLN A 169 -6.26 -27.86 28.62
N THR A 170 -5.35 -26.98 28.22
CA THR A 170 -5.02 -26.72 26.83
C THR A 170 -3.57 -26.36 26.68
N SER A 171 -3.06 -26.43 25.45
CA SER A 171 -1.82 -25.84 25.03
C SER A 171 -2.11 -24.83 23.90
N VAL A 172 -1.76 -23.56 24.10
CA VAL A 172 -2.15 -22.45 23.23
C VAL A 172 -0.93 -21.90 22.50
N ASN A 173 -1.01 -21.81 21.17
CA ASN A 173 -0.01 -21.12 20.35
C ASN A 173 -0.27 -19.61 20.41
N GLN A 174 0.68 -18.90 20.99
CA GLN A 174 0.65 -17.44 21.15
C GLN A 174 1.64 -16.72 20.22
N ALA A 175 2.21 -17.41 19.24
CA ALA A 175 3.28 -16.88 18.37
C ALA A 175 2.92 -15.53 17.72
N VAL A 176 1.66 -15.34 17.40
CA VAL A 176 1.16 -14.09 16.80
C VAL A 176 1.27 -12.90 17.76
N MET A 177 1.15 -13.15 19.05
CA MET A 177 1.17 -12.13 20.11
C MET A 177 2.57 -11.90 20.68
N THR A 178 3.32 -12.98 20.88
CA THR A 178 4.60 -12.97 21.61
C THR A 178 5.80 -13.15 20.69
N GLY A 179 5.61 -13.68 19.49
CA GLY A 179 6.68 -14.11 18.58
C GLY A 179 7.29 -15.47 18.92
N GLU A 180 6.89 -16.10 20.03
CA GLU A 180 7.39 -17.41 20.46
C GLU A 180 6.57 -18.52 19.83
N SER A 181 7.22 -19.42 19.09
CA SER A 181 6.56 -20.50 18.34
C SER A 181 6.15 -21.69 19.23
N LEU A 182 6.68 -21.80 20.46
CA LEU A 182 6.34 -22.90 21.35
C LEU A 182 4.99 -22.65 22.00
N PRO A 183 4.07 -23.62 21.92
CA PRO A 183 2.78 -23.53 22.62
C PRO A 183 2.98 -23.47 24.15
N VAL A 184 2.11 -22.71 24.80
CA VAL A 184 2.13 -22.53 26.25
C VAL A 184 0.97 -23.31 26.87
N ASP A 185 1.26 -24.15 27.85
CA ASP A 185 0.25 -24.88 28.59
C ASP A 185 -0.56 -23.94 29.48
N LYS A 186 -1.89 -24.12 29.45
CA LYS A 186 -2.88 -23.32 30.18
C LYS A 186 -3.87 -24.21 30.90
N THR A 187 -4.21 -23.82 32.11
CA THR A 187 -5.13 -24.53 33.00
C THR A 187 -6.23 -23.60 33.53
N VAL A 188 -7.11 -24.14 34.32
CA VAL A 188 -8.19 -23.38 34.98
C VAL A 188 -7.61 -22.21 35.78
N GLY A 189 -8.13 -21.04 35.55
CA GLY A 189 -7.67 -19.77 36.15
C GLY A 189 -6.70 -18.96 35.29
N ASP A 190 -6.12 -19.58 34.26
CA ASP A 190 -5.21 -18.85 33.33
C ASP A 190 -5.96 -17.98 32.34
N GLU A 191 -5.34 -16.86 31.96
CA GLU A 191 -5.84 -15.98 30.92
C GLU A 191 -5.48 -16.54 29.53
N VAL A 192 -6.42 -16.42 28.60
CA VAL A 192 -6.23 -16.66 27.17
C VAL A 192 -6.62 -15.42 26.37
N SER A 193 -5.86 -15.15 25.32
CA SER A 193 -6.00 -13.95 24.50
C SER A 193 -6.61 -14.26 23.13
N SER A 194 -7.45 -13.38 22.66
CA SER A 194 -7.98 -13.44 21.29
C SER A 194 -6.86 -13.41 20.24
N GLY A 195 -7.06 -14.14 19.13
CA GLY A 195 -6.05 -14.26 18.07
C GLY A 195 -4.97 -15.32 18.33
N THR A 196 -5.03 -16.02 19.47
CA THR A 196 -4.21 -17.22 19.74
C THR A 196 -4.94 -18.48 19.26
N VAL A 197 -4.22 -19.60 19.07
CA VAL A 197 -4.77 -20.83 18.54
C VAL A 197 -4.62 -21.95 19.56
N ASN A 198 -5.76 -22.60 19.88
CA ASN A 198 -5.76 -23.79 20.71
C ASN A 198 -5.13 -24.98 19.95
N GLN A 199 -4.05 -25.54 20.50
CA GLN A 199 -3.33 -26.66 19.86
C GLN A 199 -3.86 -28.02 20.34
N PHE A 200 -4.06 -28.20 21.65
CA PHE A 200 -4.43 -29.46 22.27
C PHE A 200 -5.45 -29.23 23.37
N GLY A 201 -6.33 -30.24 23.53
CA GLY A 201 -7.36 -30.18 24.54
C GLY A 201 -8.52 -29.25 24.20
N ALA A 202 -9.69 -29.54 24.69
CA ALA A 202 -10.83 -28.63 24.65
C ALA A 202 -10.93 -27.93 26.00
N PHE A 203 -11.27 -26.65 25.99
CA PHE A 203 -11.45 -25.90 27.23
C PHE A 203 -12.67 -24.98 27.15
N GLU A 204 -13.17 -24.61 28.30
CA GLU A 204 -14.20 -23.59 28.45
C GLU A 204 -13.61 -22.36 29.11
N MET A 205 -13.96 -21.21 28.57
CA MET A 205 -13.48 -19.91 29.05
C MET A 205 -14.65 -18.97 29.30
N LYS A 206 -14.50 -18.10 30.27
CA LYS A 206 -15.39 -16.97 30.51
C LYS A 206 -14.85 -15.73 29.82
N ALA A 207 -15.63 -15.14 28.91
CA ALA A 207 -15.25 -13.94 28.19
C ALA A 207 -15.03 -12.75 29.14
N SER A 208 -13.87 -12.08 29.02
CA SER A 208 -13.50 -10.93 29.87
C SER A 208 -13.43 -9.62 29.07
N LYS A 209 -12.86 -9.64 27.86
CA LYS A 209 -12.76 -8.48 26.96
C LYS A 209 -13.19 -8.90 25.56
N ILE A 210 -14.03 -8.07 24.94
CA ILE A 210 -14.68 -8.36 23.66
C ILE A 210 -14.51 -7.19 22.69
N GLY A 211 -14.77 -7.42 21.41
CA GLY A 211 -14.76 -6.38 20.38
C GLY A 211 -13.46 -5.59 20.38
N GLU A 212 -13.55 -4.27 20.42
CA GLU A 212 -12.41 -3.35 20.35
C GLU A 212 -11.44 -3.43 21.54
N ASP A 213 -11.91 -3.92 22.68
CA ASP A 213 -11.08 -4.07 23.88
C ASP A 213 -10.29 -5.38 23.91
N SER A 214 -10.52 -6.28 22.97
CA SER A 214 -9.78 -7.53 22.85
C SER A 214 -8.31 -7.31 22.50
N SER A 215 -7.45 -8.24 22.91
CA SER A 215 -6.00 -8.16 22.71
C SER A 215 -5.62 -8.06 21.23
N ILE A 216 -6.27 -8.81 20.36
CA ILE A 216 -6.02 -8.77 18.91
C ILE A 216 -6.42 -7.40 18.30
N GLN A 217 -7.55 -6.83 18.71
CA GLN A 217 -7.99 -5.53 18.20
C GLN A 217 -7.10 -4.39 18.68
N ARG A 218 -6.61 -4.45 19.91
CA ARG A 218 -5.61 -3.51 20.41
C ARG A 218 -4.31 -3.59 19.63
N MET A 219 -3.85 -4.81 19.29
CA MET A 219 -2.66 -5.00 18.46
C MET A 219 -2.86 -4.42 17.05
N ILE A 220 -3.99 -4.71 16.40
CA ILE A 220 -4.33 -4.16 15.08
C ILE A 220 -4.33 -2.63 15.12
N ARG A 221 -4.95 -2.02 16.13
CA ARG A 221 -4.93 -0.55 16.31
C ARG A 221 -3.52 0.03 16.49
N LEU A 222 -2.66 -0.64 17.25
CA LEU A 222 -1.27 -0.21 17.44
C LEU A 222 -0.49 -0.22 16.11
N ILE A 223 -0.66 -1.27 15.31
CA ILE A 223 -0.04 -1.37 13.98
C ILE A 223 -0.57 -0.27 13.05
N GLN A 224 -1.89 -0.09 12.99
CA GLN A 224 -2.52 0.96 12.18
C GLN A 224 -2.09 2.38 12.61
N SER A 225 -1.93 2.62 13.91
CA SER A 225 -1.47 3.92 14.42
C SER A 225 0.00 4.20 14.06
N ALA A 226 0.84 3.15 14.02
CA ALA A 226 2.22 3.26 13.56
C ALA A 226 2.28 3.59 12.06
N ASP A 227 1.42 2.97 11.24
CA ASP A 227 1.31 3.26 9.81
C ASP A 227 0.76 4.67 9.55
N ALA A 228 -0.21 5.14 10.33
CA ALA A 228 -0.71 6.51 10.27
C ALA A 228 0.38 7.55 10.59
N GLY A 229 1.32 7.23 11.47
CA GLY A 229 2.50 8.04 11.75
C GLY A 229 3.41 8.21 10.53
N LYS A 230 3.64 7.14 9.77
CA LYS A 230 4.39 7.18 8.51
C LYS A 230 3.66 8.02 7.46
N ALA A 231 2.35 7.85 7.28
CA ALA A 231 1.55 8.62 6.35
C ALA A 231 1.62 10.14 6.63
N LYS A 232 1.70 10.55 7.90
CA LYS A 232 1.87 11.96 8.28
C LYS A 232 3.24 12.53 7.87
N ILE A 233 4.31 11.73 7.97
CA ILE A 233 5.66 12.12 7.55
C ILE A 233 5.70 12.25 6.02
N VAL A 234 5.13 11.29 5.29
CA VAL A 234 5.01 11.34 3.82
C VAL A 234 4.26 12.60 3.38
N GLY A 235 3.12 12.92 3.99
CA GLY A 235 2.36 14.14 3.66
C GLY A 235 3.12 15.45 3.94
N ILE A 236 4.09 15.47 4.86
CA ILE A 236 5.00 16.61 5.05
C ILE A 236 6.00 16.67 3.91
N ALA A 237 6.60 15.54 3.53
CA ALA A 237 7.54 15.45 2.41
C ALA A 237 6.89 15.89 1.09
N ASP A 238 5.67 15.45 0.79
CA ASP A 238 4.91 15.83 -0.40
C ASP A 238 4.65 17.35 -0.45
N ARG A 239 4.32 17.96 0.70
CA ARG A 239 4.14 19.42 0.78
C ARG A 239 5.43 20.18 0.49
N TRP A 240 6.57 19.69 0.97
CA TRP A 240 7.88 20.27 0.64
C TRP A 240 8.25 20.04 -0.83
N ALA A 241 7.93 18.88 -1.38
CA ALA A 241 8.12 18.58 -2.80
C ALA A 241 7.35 19.56 -3.69
N THR A 242 6.09 19.89 -3.37
CA THR A 242 5.29 20.90 -4.07
C THR A 242 5.99 22.26 -4.09
N TRP A 243 6.52 22.71 -2.96
CA TRP A 243 7.26 23.98 -2.90
C TRP A 243 8.53 23.95 -3.75
N ILE A 244 9.27 22.85 -3.76
CA ILE A 244 10.46 22.67 -4.59
C ILE A 244 10.10 22.77 -6.07
N VAL A 245 9.01 22.14 -6.50
CA VAL A 245 8.53 22.21 -7.90
C VAL A 245 8.19 23.65 -8.29
N VAL A 246 7.44 24.37 -7.44
CA VAL A 246 7.08 25.79 -7.71
C VAL A 246 8.32 26.65 -7.81
N ILE A 247 9.29 26.48 -6.91
CA ILE A 247 10.56 27.23 -6.94
C ILE A 247 11.35 26.89 -8.22
N ALA A 248 11.44 25.62 -8.60
CA ALA A 248 12.16 25.19 -9.80
C ALA A 248 11.54 25.77 -11.08
N LEU A 249 10.20 25.72 -11.20
CA LEU A 249 9.50 26.28 -12.35
C LEU A 249 9.63 27.80 -12.43
N THR A 250 9.55 28.49 -11.29
CA THR A 250 9.76 29.97 -11.27
C THR A 250 11.20 30.36 -11.65
N ALA A 251 12.19 29.61 -11.14
CA ALA A 251 13.58 29.79 -11.50
C ALA A 251 13.83 29.55 -13.01
N ALA A 252 13.25 28.48 -13.56
CA ALA A 252 13.33 28.17 -14.98
C ALA A 252 12.70 29.29 -15.85
N ALA A 253 11.51 29.78 -15.45
CA ALA A 253 10.84 30.87 -16.14
C ALA A 253 11.64 32.18 -16.09
N LEU A 254 12.22 32.52 -14.93
CA LEU A 254 13.09 33.71 -14.79
C LEU A 254 14.36 33.60 -15.65
N THR A 255 15.00 32.43 -15.65
CA THR A 255 16.18 32.16 -16.46
C THR A 255 15.87 32.33 -17.95
N TRP A 256 14.73 31.76 -18.40
CA TRP A 256 14.28 31.90 -19.78
C TRP A 256 14.02 33.37 -20.19
N LEU A 257 13.36 34.16 -19.31
CA LEU A 257 13.12 35.58 -19.53
C LEU A 257 14.42 36.39 -19.64
N ILE A 258 15.35 36.15 -18.71
CA ILE A 258 16.64 36.86 -18.68
C ILE A 258 17.48 36.48 -19.91
N SER A 259 17.62 35.18 -20.21
CA SER A 259 18.36 34.72 -21.40
C SER A 259 17.72 35.23 -22.70
N GLY A 260 16.40 35.22 -22.81
CA GLY A 260 15.69 35.77 -23.97
C GLY A 260 15.87 37.26 -24.15
N GLN A 261 16.05 38.03 -23.08
CA GLN A 261 16.38 39.47 -23.18
C GLN A 261 17.83 39.71 -23.60
N ILE A 262 18.77 38.94 -23.08
CA ILE A 262 20.20 39.04 -23.44
C ILE A 262 20.39 38.72 -24.92
N ILE A 263 19.80 37.65 -25.43
CA ILE A 263 19.88 37.26 -26.85
C ILE A 263 19.26 38.34 -27.77
N ARG A 264 18.18 39.01 -27.32
CA ARG A 264 17.59 40.12 -28.09
C ARG A 264 18.50 41.35 -28.12
N LEU A 265 19.20 41.66 -27.03
CA LEU A 265 20.16 42.74 -26.95
C LEU A 265 21.39 42.52 -27.85
N GLU A 266 21.93 41.29 -27.87
CA GLU A 266 23.05 40.93 -28.76
C GLU A 266 22.68 40.99 -30.25
N ARG A 267 21.41 40.77 -30.63
CA ARG A 267 20.96 40.94 -32.03
C ARG A 267 20.71 42.39 -32.44
N GLN A 268 20.70 43.32 -31.50
CA GLN A 268 20.49 44.77 -31.77
C GLN A 268 21.79 45.58 -31.77
N LEU A 269 22.90 44.98 -31.30
CA LEU A 269 24.27 45.52 -31.42
C LEU A 269 24.98 44.97 -32.65
#